data_d0963f39831b6cc2b30a402089794baa
#
_entry.id   d0963f39831b6cc2b30a402089794baa
#
_cell.length_a   1.000
_cell.length_b   1.000
_cell.length_c   1.000
_cell.angle_alpha   90.00
_cell.angle_beta   90.00
_cell.angle_gamma   90.00
#
_symmetry.space_group_name_H-M   'P 1'
#
loop_
_entity.id
_entity.type
_entity.pdbx_description
1 polymer ?
#
loop_
_entity_poly.entity_id
_entity_poly.type
_entity_poly.pdbx_seq_one_letter_code
_entity_poly.pdbx_strand_id
1 'polypeptide(L)'
;MTNQPMLHMLQKSSLHTLLLLTAKVLSRTGFGEVQILDRRQERQKSRFGGHELMCESSFGSLPLKVIVKVINDGIRVRMLDELAGAVIRTKADLGIIVSPCHVTATARKLQPHYQAARVNIIDGAELVDQLQRLGIAVRPSGEPDYSFFGAMEEVGRRVNSFLRMEAV
;
A
#
# COMPACT_ATOMS: atom_id res chain seq x y z
N MET A 1 -21.32 -2.47 -5.05
CA MET A 1 -20.78 -3.71 -5.70
C MET A 1 -19.34 -3.48 -6.06
N THR A 2 -18.44 -4.36 -5.65
CA THR A 2 -17.02 -4.27 -5.99
C THR A 2 -16.84 -4.50 -7.49
N ASN A 3 -16.07 -3.63 -8.16
CA ASN A 3 -15.72 -3.80 -9.57
C ASN A 3 -14.77 -5.00 -9.72
N GLN A 4 -15.31 -6.16 -10.05
CA GLN A 4 -14.57 -7.42 -10.15
C GLN A 4 -13.42 -7.38 -11.18
N PRO A 5 -13.56 -6.79 -12.38
CA PRO A 5 -12.45 -6.63 -13.32
C PRO A 5 -11.28 -5.84 -12.73
N MET A 6 -11.56 -4.73 -12.02
CA MET A 6 -10.53 -3.93 -11.37
C MET A 6 -9.83 -4.70 -10.25
N LEU A 7 -10.59 -5.38 -9.39
CA LEU A 7 -10.03 -6.20 -8.33
C LEU A 7 -9.10 -7.30 -8.88
N HIS A 8 -9.53 -7.96 -9.95
CA HIS A 8 -8.72 -8.98 -10.60
C HIS A 8 -7.42 -8.43 -11.20
N MET A 9 -7.46 -7.23 -11.79
CA MET A 9 -6.27 -6.53 -12.26
C MET A 9 -5.30 -6.24 -11.12
N LEU A 10 -5.80 -5.74 -10.00
CA LEU A 10 -4.98 -5.45 -8.83
C LEU A 10 -4.32 -6.72 -8.27
N GLN A 11 -5.07 -7.82 -8.18
CA GLN A 11 -4.54 -9.10 -7.68
C GLN A 11 -3.46 -9.71 -8.58
N LYS A 12 -3.50 -9.43 -9.88
CA LYS A 12 -2.48 -9.85 -10.86
C LYS A 12 -1.32 -8.89 -10.98
N SER A 13 -1.44 -7.68 -10.48
CA SER A 13 -0.39 -6.67 -10.58
C SER A 13 0.82 -7.03 -9.73
N SER A 14 1.99 -6.61 -10.19
CA SER A 14 3.22 -6.72 -9.40
C SER A 14 3.13 -5.88 -8.13
N LEU A 15 3.90 -6.26 -7.13
CA LEU A 15 4.01 -5.48 -5.89
C LEU A 15 4.45 -4.04 -6.16
N HIS A 16 5.29 -3.83 -7.16
CA HIS A 16 5.74 -2.50 -7.58
C HIS A 16 4.59 -1.64 -8.13
N THR A 17 3.74 -2.22 -8.97
CA THR A 17 2.55 -1.54 -9.48
C THR A 17 1.59 -1.17 -8.36
N LEU A 18 1.36 -2.08 -7.41
CA LEU A 18 0.53 -1.81 -6.22
C LEU A 18 1.11 -0.68 -5.36
N LEU A 19 2.44 -0.65 -5.20
CA LEU A 19 3.14 0.41 -4.48
C LEU A 19 2.91 1.77 -5.14
N LEU A 20 3.12 1.87 -6.46
CA LEU A 20 2.94 3.10 -7.23
C LEU A 20 1.48 3.57 -7.22
N LEU A 21 0.53 2.66 -7.35
CA LEU A 21 -0.90 2.97 -7.25
C LEU A 21 -1.26 3.49 -5.85
N THR A 22 -0.78 2.83 -4.81
CA THR A 22 -1.00 3.25 -3.42
C THR A 22 -0.40 4.64 -3.15
N ALA A 23 0.83 4.89 -3.59
CA ALA A 23 1.47 6.19 -3.49
C ALA A 23 0.64 7.28 -4.20
N LYS A 24 0.10 6.97 -5.37
CA LYS A 24 -0.74 7.90 -6.13
C LYS A 24 -2.08 8.17 -5.43
N VAL A 25 -2.71 7.17 -4.85
CA VAL A 25 -3.92 7.34 -4.01
C VAL A 25 -3.61 8.25 -2.82
N LEU A 26 -2.53 7.97 -2.09
CA LEU A 26 -2.13 8.77 -0.93
C LEU A 26 -1.90 10.23 -1.31
N SER A 27 -1.14 10.51 -2.36
CA SER A 27 -0.86 11.88 -2.80
C SER A 27 -2.13 12.63 -3.25
N ARG A 28 -3.15 11.92 -3.76
CA ARG A 28 -4.44 12.51 -4.15
C ARG A 28 -5.41 12.68 -2.99
N THR A 29 -5.17 12.02 -1.87
CA THR A 29 -6.02 12.07 -0.66
C THR A 29 -5.48 13.00 0.43
N GLY A 30 -4.50 13.86 0.10
CA GLY A 30 -4.03 14.90 1.01
C GLY A 30 -2.72 14.59 1.74
N PHE A 31 -2.05 13.48 1.41
CA PHE A 31 -0.69 13.22 1.90
C PHE A 31 0.32 13.90 0.97
N GLY A 32 0.94 14.99 1.45
CA GLY A 32 1.78 15.85 0.62
C GLY A 32 3.10 15.25 0.21
N GLU A 33 3.77 14.52 1.08
CA GLU A 33 5.02 13.81 0.82
C GLU A 33 4.82 12.31 1.00
N VAL A 34 5.08 11.55 -0.07
CA VAL A 34 5.07 10.08 -0.03
C VAL A 34 6.48 9.60 -0.34
N GLN A 35 7.15 9.02 0.64
CA GLN A 35 8.50 8.49 0.52
C GLN A 35 8.45 6.96 0.50
N ILE A 36 9.15 6.36 -0.46
CA ILE A 36 9.37 4.92 -0.47
C ILE A 36 10.55 4.63 0.47
N LEU A 37 10.31 3.85 1.52
CA LEU A 37 11.36 3.45 2.44
C LEU A 37 12.21 2.37 1.79
N ASP A 38 13.51 2.68 1.58
CA ASP A 38 14.46 1.70 1.07
C ASP A 38 14.87 0.74 2.20
N ARG A 39 14.58 -0.54 2.01
CA ARG A 39 14.92 -1.61 2.96
C ARG A 39 16.41 -1.86 3.12
N ARG A 40 17.26 -1.29 2.26
CA ARG A 40 18.73 -1.48 2.35
C ARG A 40 19.33 -0.86 3.61
N GLN A 41 18.68 0.14 4.20
CA GLN A 41 19.15 0.80 5.42
C GLN A 41 18.64 0.13 6.70
N GLU A 42 17.57 -0.64 6.65
CA GLU A 42 17.08 -1.39 7.80
C GLU A 42 17.53 -2.86 7.70
N ARG A 43 18.43 -3.26 8.61
CA ARG A 43 18.95 -4.64 8.74
C ARG A 43 17.89 -5.70 9.07
N GLN A 44 16.63 -5.31 9.22
CA GLN A 44 15.50 -6.21 9.45
C GLN A 44 14.67 -6.35 8.18
N LYS A 45 14.93 -7.40 7.42
CA LYS A 45 14.03 -7.85 6.35
C LYS A 45 12.68 -8.17 6.96
N SER A 46 11.62 -7.49 6.51
CA SER A 46 10.25 -7.94 6.78
C SER A 46 10.12 -9.41 6.38
N ARG A 47 9.72 -10.26 7.33
CA ARG A 47 9.55 -11.71 7.09
C ARG A 47 8.48 -12.03 6.05
N PHE A 48 7.58 -11.08 5.77
CA PHE A 48 6.37 -11.30 4.98
C PHE A 48 6.38 -10.62 3.62
N GLY A 49 7.52 -10.08 3.19
CA GLY A 49 7.59 -9.34 1.92
C GLY A 49 6.84 -8.01 1.98
N GLY A 50 6.60 -7.41 0.82
CA GLY A 50 5.92 -6.13 0.69
C GLY A 50 6.87 -4.94 0.69
N HIS A 51 6.34 -3.76 0.37
CA HIS A 51 7.04 -2.48 0.42
C HIS A 51 6.41 -1.56 1.45
N GLU A 52 7.21 -0.69 2.00
CA GLU A 52 6.78 0.30 2.96
C GLU A 52 6.88 1.70 2.35
N LEU A 53 5.85 2.50 2.59
CA LEU A 53 5.79 3.91 2.29
C LEU A 53 5.70 4.67 3.61
N MET A 54 6.38 5.80 3.67
CA MET A 54 6.14 6.78 4.71
C MET A 54 5.51 8.00 4.05
N CYS A 55 4.44 8.50 4.63
CA CYS A 55 3.83 9.74 4.18
C CYS A 55 3.49 10.64 5.35
N GLU A 56 3.50 11.92 5.08
CA GLU A 56 3.13 12.93 6.05
C GLU A 56 1.97 13.76 5.48
N SER A 57 0.98 14.02 6.33
CA SER A 57 -0.10 14.94 6.07
C SER A 57 -0.09 15.99 7.15
N SER A 58 -0.37 17.23 6.79
CA SER A 58 -0.57 18.29 7.77
C SER A 58 -2.02 18.76 7.72
N PHE A 59 -2.68 18.71 8.86
CA PHE A 59 -3.96 19.38 9.06
C PHE A 59 -3.68 20.63 9.93
N GLY A 60 -3.70 21.78 9.31
CA GLY A 60 -3.23 22.99 9.95
C GLY A 60 -1.71 22.90 10.26
N SER A 61 -1.32 23.08 11.51
CA SER A 61 0.07 22.98 11.98
C SER A 61 0.44 21.61 12.57
N LEU A 62 -0.47 20.62 12.53
CA LEU A 62 -0.24 19.29 13.09
C LEU A 62 0.21 18.33 11.99
N PRO A 63 1.50 17.92 11.96
CA PRO A 63 1.94 16.87 11.05
C PRO A 63 1.40 15.52 11.52
N LEU A 64 0.85 14.73 10.58
CA LEU A 64 0.48 13.34 10.79
C LEU A 64 1.43 12.46 10.00
N LYS A 65 2.17 11.62 10.71
CA LYS A 65 3.10 10.67 10.11
C LYS A 65 2.43 9.29 9.98
N VAL A 66 2.39 8.77 8.76
CA VAL A 66 1.74 7.51 8.46
C VAL A 66 2.72 6.55 7.81
N ILE A 67 2.76 5.31 8.31
CA ILE A 67 3.44 4.21 7.66
C ILE A 67 2.41 3.40 6.88
N VAL A 68 2.69 3.15 5.62
CA VAL A 68 1.86 2.32 4.75
C VAL A 68 2.66 1.12 4.29
N LYS A 69 2.15 -0.07 4.60
CA LYS A 69 2.71 -1.33 4.12
C LYS A 69 1.87 -1.85 2.96
N VAL A 70 2.50 -2.04 1.81
CA VAL A 70 1.85 -2.58 0.60
C VAL A 70 2.30 -4.01 0.40
N ILE A 71 1.35 -4.93 0.30
CA ILE A 71 1.60 -6.36 0.08
C ILE A 71 0.71 -6.88 -1.05
N ASN A 72 1.11 -7.97 -1.68
CA ASN A 72 0.31 -8.71 -2.65
C ASN A 72 0.05 -10.14 -2.16
N ASP A 73 -0.48 -10.26 -0.95
CA ASP A 73 -0.83 -11.52 -0.30
C ASP A 73 -2.00 -11.26 0.68
N GLY A 74 -2.61 -12.33 1.18
CA GLY A 74 -3.67 -12.22 2.19
C GLY A 74 -3.17 -11.59 3.50
N ILE A 75 -3.94 -10.66 4.04
CA ILE A 75 -3.60 -9.99 5.31
C ILE A 75 -3.91 -10.93 6.49
N ARG A 76 -2.88 -11.20 7.28
CA ARG A 76 -2.91 -12.06 8.47
C ARG A 76 -2.51 -11.27 9.72
N VAL A 77 -2.85 -11.78 10.90
CA VAL A 77 -2.56 -11.13 12.20
C VAL A 77 -1.08 -10.74 12.33
N ARG A 78 -0.16 -11.62 11.96
CA ARG A 78 1.29 -11.34 12.02
C ARG A 78 1.72 -10.07 11.27
N MET A 79 1.03 -9.77 10.17
CA MET A 79 1.33 -8.56 9.40
C MET A 79 0.84 -7.30 10.11
N LEU A 80 -0.26 -7.40 10.86
CA LEU A 80 -0.74 -6.32 11.73
C LEU A 80 0.22 -6.08 12.90
N ASP A 81 0.74 -7.15 13.52
CA ASP A 81 1.74 -7.06 14.60
C ASP A 81 3.03 -6.39 14.10
N GLU A 82 3.49 -6.78 12.91
CA GLU A 82 4.69 -6.19 12.28
C GLU A 82 4.48 -4.70 11.99
N LEU A 83 3.32 -4.34 11.43
CA LEU A 83 2.98 -2.94 11.16
C LEU A 83 2.85 -2.13 12.45
N ALA A 84 2.20 -2.68 13.48
CA ALA A 84 2.11 -2.04 14.80
C ALA A 84 3.49 -1.78 15.39
N GLY A 85 4.39 -2.75 15.29
CA GLY A 85 5.79 -2.59 15.69
C GLY A 85 6.51 -1.49 14.90
N ALA A 86 6.25 -1.39 13.59
CA ALA A 86 6.81 -0.32 12.76
C ALA A 86 6.30 1.06 13.16
N VAL A 87 5.00 1.19 13.43
CA VAL A 87 4.38 2.44 13.93
C VAL A 87 5.09 2.92 15.20
N ILE A 88 5.30 2.03 16.16
CA ILE A 88 5.96 2.36 17.44
C ILE A 88 7.43 2.76 17.21
N ARG A 89 8.19 1.96 16.45
CA ARG A 89 9.63 2.23 16.20
C ARG A 89 9.87 3.54 15.48
N THR A 90 9.01 3.90 14.53
CA THR A 90 9.17 5.12 13.72
C THR A 90 8.48 6.32 14.31
N LYS A 91 7.80 6.16 15.45
CA LYS A 91 6.96 7.19 16.07
C LYS A 91 5.92 7.77 15.10
N ALA A 92 5.36 6.89 14.26
CA ALA A 92 4.26 7.27 13.39
C ALA A 92 2.95 7.34 14.19
N ASP A 93 2.01 8.14 13.70
CA ASP A 93 0.70 8.31 14.33
C ASP A 93 -0.26 7.18 13.96
N LEU A 94 -0.03 6.55 12.81
CA LEU A 94 -0.94 5.57 12.21
C LEU A 94 -0.18 4.63 11.27
N GLY A 95 -0.60 3.37 11.24
CA GLY A 95 -0.17 2.38 10.28
C GLY A 95 -1.32 1.94 9.36
N ILE A 96 -1.05 1.81 8.07
CA ILE A 96 -2.02 1.30 7.09
C ILE A 96 -1.39 0.10 6.39
N ILE A 97 -2.11 -1.01 6.31
CA ILE A 97 -1.74 -2.13 5.44
C ILE A 97 -2.69 -2.19 4.24
N VAL A 98 -2.13 -2.25 3.05
CA VAL A 98 -2.87 -2.27 1.78
C VAL A 98 -2.61 -3.58 1.06
N SER A 99 -3.67 -4.29 0.68
CA SER A 99 -3.58 -5.49 -0.14
C SER A 99 -4.82 -5.65 -1.02
N PRO A 100 -4.67 -6.04 -2.30
CA PRO A 100 -5.81 -6.42 -3.14
C PRO A 100 -6.37 -7.81 -2.79
N CYS A 101 -5.70 -8.55 -1.92
CA CYS A 101 -6.08 -9.89 -1.55
C CYS A 101 -7.02 -9.93 -0.34
N HIS A 102 -7.41 -11.12 0.08
CA HIS A 102 -8.33 -11.31 1.19
C HIS A 102 -7.71 -10.94 2.54
N VAL A 103 -8.57 -10.57 3.47
CA VAL A 103 -8.22 -10.36 4.89
C VAL A 103 -8.75 -11.55 5.68
N THR A 104 -7.90 -12.19 6.48
CA THR A 104 -8.37 -13.30 7.32
C THR A 104 -9.38 -12.81 8.36
N ALA A 105 -10.37 -13.64 8.68
CA ALA A 105 -11.40 -13.29 9.68
C ALA A 105 -10.78 -12.92 11.03
N THR A 106 -9.71 -13.60 11.42
CA THR A 106 -8.99 -13.31 12.66
C THR A 106 -8.30 -11.93 12.63
N ALA A 107 -7.66 -11.58 11.51
CA ALA A 107 -7.04 -10.27 11.35
C ALA A 107 -8.08 -9.15 11.42
N ARG A 108 -9.21 -9.33 10.75
CA ARG A 108 -10.30 -8.34 10.79
C ARG A 108 -10.91 -8.17 12.17
N LYS A 109 -11.07 -9.27 12.92
CA LYS A 109 -11.57 -9.25 14.30
C LYS A 109 -10.59 -8.58 15.26
N LEU A 110 -9.28 -8.76 15.08
CA LEU A 110 -8.26 -8.23 15.98
C LEU A 110 -7.84 -6.79 15.64
N GLN A 111 -8.06 -6.33 14.41
CA GLN A 111 -7.67 -4.97 13.98
C GLN A 111 -8.12 -3.87 14.96
N PRO A 112 -9.36 -3.83 15.48
CA PRO A 112 -9.78 -2.79 16.41
C PRO A 112 -9.03 -2.79 17.75
N HIS A 113 -8.33 -3.87 18.08
CA HIS A 113 -7.57 -4.01 19.33
C HIS A 113 -6.18 -3.37 19.29
N TYR A 114 -5.69 -2.96 18.10
CA TYR A 114 -4.43 -2.22 17.93
C TYR A 114 -4.61 -0.72 18.26
N GLN A 115 -5.06 -0.41 19.48
CA GLN A 115 -5.39 0.96 19.88
C GLN A 115 -4.16 1.85 20.00
N ALA A 116 -3.06 1.32 20.55
CA ALA A 116 -1.83 2.10 20.78
C ALA A 116 -1.09 2.43 19.47
N ALA A 117 -1.20 1.57 18.46
CA ALA A 117 -0.51 1.72 17.17
C ALA A 117 -1.42 2.20 16.05
N ARG A 118 -2.73 2.33 16.27
CA ARG A 118 -3.71 2.77 15.28
C ARG A 118 -3.51 2.14 13.91
N VAL A 119 -3.68 0.82 13.82
CA VAL A 119 -3.52 0.07 12.57
C VAL A 119 -4.84 0.03 11.80
N ASN A 120 -4.79 0.38 10.52
CA ASN A 120 -5.92 0.26 9.60
C ASN A 120 -5.61 -0.69 8.44
N ILE A 121 -6.66 -1.27 7.87
CA ILE A 121 -6.59 -2.19 6.72
C ILE A 121 -7.34 -1.56 5.56
N ILE A 122 -6.68 -1.50 4.40
CA ILE A 122 -7.31 -1.21 3.11
C ILE A 122 -7.25 -2.50 2.30
N ASP A 123 -8.37 -3.17 2.17
CA ASP A 123 -8.49 -4.38 1.37
C ASP A 123 -8.74 -4.09 -0.11
N GLY A 124 -8.86 -5.15 -0.91
CA GLY A 124 -9.06 -5.01 -2.35
C GLY A 124 -10.34 -4.26 -2.72
N ALA A 125 -11.43 -4.43 -1.97
CA ALA A 125 -12.69 -3.74 -2.24
C ALA A 125 -12.56 -2.23 -1.96
N GLU A 126 -11.95 -1.88 -0.85
CA GLU A 126 -11.71 -0.49 -0.47
C GLU A 126 -10.70 0.19 -1.40
N LEU A 127 -9.64 -0.52 -1.81
CA LEU A 127 -8.68 0.00 -2.78
C LEU A 127 -9.33 0.28 -4.13
N VAL A 128 -10.17 -0.63 -4.64
CA VAL A 128 -10.95 -0.44 -5.87
C VAL A 128 -11.84 0.79 -5.77
N ASP A 129 -12.56 0.95 -4.66
CA ASP A 129 -13.43 2.10 -4.42
C ASP A 129 -12.65 3.42 -4.42
N GLN A 130 -11.49 3.47 -3.78
CA GLN A 130 -10.61 4.64 -3.79
C GLN A 130 -10.13 4.97 -5.22
N LEU A 131 -9.68 3.97 -5.98
CA LEU A 131 -9.23 4.16 -7.37
C LEU A 131 -10.35 4.71 -8.24
N GLN A 132 -11.57 4.19 -8.11
CA GLN A 132 -12.72 4.65 -8.86
C GLN A 132 -13.10 6.10 -8.49
N ARG A 133 -13.18 6.42 -7.22
CA ARG A 133 -13.50 7.79 -6.77
C ARG A 133 -12.48 8.82 -7.24
N LEU A 134 -11.21 8.45 -7.30
CA LEU A 134 -10.12 9.35 -7.70
C LEU A 134 -9.87 9.34 -9.22
N GLY A 135 -10.53 8.48 -9.98
CA GLY A 135 -10.31 8.33 -11.41
C GLY A 135 -8.88 7.83 -11.75
N ILE A 136 -8.27 7.02 -10.87
CA ILE A 136 -6.92 6.48 -11.05
C ILE A 136 -7.01 5.10 -11.67
N ALA A 137 -6.33 4.88 -12.79
CA ALA A 137 -6.31 3.60 -13.51
C ALA A 137 -7.71 3.10 -13.96
N VAL A 138 -8.65 4.01 -14.11
CA VAL A 138 -10.06 3.75 -14.47
C VAL A 138 -10.42 4.53 -15.71
N ARG A 139 -11.08 3.88 -16.67
CA ARG A 139 -11.68 4.52 -17.85
C ARG A 139 -12.99 5.24 -17.48
N PRO A 140 -13.46 6.17 -18.31
CA PRO A 140 -14.78 6.81 -18.11
C PRO A 140 -15.94 5.81 -18.01
N SER A 141 -15.79 4.62 -18.60
CA SER A 141 -16.77 3.51 -18.47
C SER A 141 -16.81 2.86 -17.08
N GLY A 142 -15.85 3.17 -16.20
CA GLY A 142 -15.67 2.50 -14.90
C GLY A 142 -14.82 1.23 -14.97
N GLU A 143 -14.39 0.83 -16.16
CA GLU A 143 -13.51 -0.34 -16.35
C GLU A 143 -12.04 -0.01 -16.06
N PRO A 144 -11.20 -1.04 -15.77
CA PRO A 144 -9.76 -0.84 -15.63
C PRO A 144 -9.15 -0.22 -16.90
N ASP A 145 -8.24 0.72 -16.71
CA ASP A 145 -7.39 1.21 -17.80
C ASP A 145 -6.20 0.27 -17.97
N TYR A 146 -6.36 -0.71 -18.84
CA TYR A 146 -5.33 -1.73 -19.12
C TYR A 146 -4.02 -1.13 -19.64
N SER A 147 -4.07 -0.01 -20.37
CA SER A 147 -2.87 0.67 -20.85
C SER A 147 -2.10 1.32 -19.71
N PHE A 148 -2.80 1.87 -18.73
CA PHE A 148 -2.20 2.40 -17.51
C PHE A 148 -1.51 1.29 -16.69
N PHE A 149 -2.19 0.16 -16.47
CA PHE A 149 -1.59 -0.99 -15.79
C PHE A 149 -0.36 -1.52 -16.52
N GLY A 150 -0.43 -1.66 -17.86
CA GLY A 150 0.71 -2.08 -18.67
C GLY A 150 1.91 -1.14 -18.55
N ALA A 151 1.69 0.17 -18.57
CA ALA A 151 2.74 1.16 -18.40
C ALA A 151 3.37 1.09 -16.99
N MET A 152 2.56 0.89 -15.93
CA MET A 152 3.06 0.75 -14.57
C MET A 152 3.90 -0.52 -14.39
N GLU A 153 3.49 -1.65 -14.97
CA GLU A 153 4.27 -2.90 -14.96
C GLU A 153 5.61 -2.73 -15.67
N GLU A 154 5.65 -2.00 -16.76
CA GLU A 154 6.90 -1.72 -17.49
C GLU A 154 7.84 -0.83 -16.65
N VAL A 155 7.33 0.20 -15.99
CA VAL A 155 8.11 1.03 -15.06
C VAL A 155 8.67 0.18 -13.93
N GLY A 156 7.86 -0.68 -13.33
CA GLY A 156 8.29 -1.59 -12.27
C GLY A 156 9.40 -2.54 -12.70
N ARG A 157 9.32 -3.09 -13.92
CA ARG A 157 10.37 -3.96 -14.49
C ARG A 157 11.69 -3.21 -14.67
N ARG A 158 11.65 -1.99 -15.18
CA ARG A 158 12.85 -1.16 -15.39
C ARG A 158 13.53 -0.80 -14.07
N VAL A 159 12.76 -0.39 -13.07
CA VAL A 159 13.30 -0.08 -11.74
C VAL A 159 13.95 -1.31 -11.10
N ASN A 160 13.32 -2.48 -11.18
CA ASN A 160 13.89 -3.71 -10.66
C ASN A 160 15.17 -4.14 -11.39
N SER A 161 15.27 -3.94 -12.70
CA SER A 161 16.48 -4.22 -13.46
C SER A 161 17.62 -3.30 -13.07
N PHE A 162 17.34 -2.01 -12.90
CA PHE A 162 18.33 -1.02 -12.45
C PHE A 162 18.89 -1.33 -11.06
N LEU A 163 18.02 -1.65 -10.11
CA LEU A 163 18.42 -2.02 -8.74
C LEU A 163 19.28 -3.29 -8.69
N ARG A 164 19.06 -4.23 -9.62
CA ARG A 164 19.90 -5.43 -9.73
C ARG A 164 21.29 -5.13 -10.30
N MET A 165 21.42 -4.17 -11.20
CA MET A 165 22.71 -3.78 -11.77
C MET A 165 23.60 -3.04 -10.77
N GLU A 166 23.05 -2.29 -9.82
CA GLU A 166 23.81 -1.64 -8.76
C GLU A 166 24.24 -2.59 -7.63
N ALA A 167 23.68 -3.79 -7.57
CA ALA A 167 23.98 -4.79 -6.54
C ALA A 167 25.14 -5.74 -6.92
N VAL A 168 25.73 -5.58 -8.10
CA VAL A 168 26.94 -6.26 -8.59
C VAL A 168 28.14 -5.32 -8.46
#